data_d39ea414e787b6925c48e32ad46e65c2
#
_entry.id   d39ea414e787b6925c48e32ad46e65c2
#
_cell.length_a   1.000
_cell.length_b   1.000
_cell.length_c   1.000
_cell.angle_alpha   90.00
_cell.angle_beta   90.00
_cell.angle_gamma   90.00
#
_symmetry.space_group_name_H-M   'P 1'
#
loop_
_entity.id
_entity.type
_entity.pdbx_description
1 polymer ?
#
loop_
_entity_poly.entity_id
_entity_poly.type
_entity_poly.pdbx_seq_one_letter_code
_entity_poly.pdbx_strand_id
1 'polypeptide(L)'
;MTDQAFQAELLRDGFEEIAARTTAAGVFNAPHSHPFDVRAQVLAGAITLAWDGKERSFRSGEAFTMAAGCQHSERYGSEGATILSGRRKVAAEVAQKA
;
A
#
# COMPACT_ATOMS: atom_id res chain seq x y z
N MET A 1 5.14 -14.76 4.11
CA MET A 1 3.71 -15.05 3.95
C MET A 1 3.39 -15.17 2.49
N THR A 2 2.61 -16.17 2.10
CA THR A 2 2.22 -16.33 0.71
C THR A 2 1.20 -15.26 0.38
N ASP A 3 1.04 -14.97 -0.91
CA ASP A 3 0.04 -13.99 -1.32
C ASP A 3 -1.36 -14.47 -0.99
N GLN A 4 -1.59 -15.78 -1.01
CA GLN A 4 -2.87 -16.32 -0.65
C GLN A 4 -3.18 -16.11 0.83
N ALA A 5 -2.19 -16.28 1.68
CA ALA A 5 -2.34 -16.05 3.11
C ALA A 5 -2.53 -14.57 3.40
N PHE A 6 -1.83 -13.72 2.67
CA PHE A 6 -1.96 -12.28 2.85
C PHE A 6 -3.36 -11.82 2.42
N GLN A 7 -3.87 -12.38 1.33
CA GLN A 7 -5.21 -12.05 0.86
C GLN A 7 -6.26 -12.45 1.90
N ALA A 8 -6.09 -13.61 2.53
CA ALA A 8 -7.00 -14.06 3.58
C ALA A 8 -6.94 -13.12 4.76
N GLU A 9 -5.76 -12.62 5.09
CA GLU A 9 -5.61 -11.69 6.19
C GLU A 9 -6.33 -10.37 5.89
N LEU A 10 -6.22 -9.89 4.66
CA LEU A 10 -6.91 -8.68 4.26
C LEU A 10 -8.43 -8.84 4.41
N LEU A 11 -8.95 -9.96 3.95
CA LEU A 11 -10.39 -10.21 4.06
C LEU A 11 -10.81 -10.29 5.52
N ARG A 12 -10.04 -10.98 6.34
CA ARG A 12 -10.35 -11.11 7.75
C ARG A 12 -10.42 -9.76 8.45
N ASP A 13 -9.54 -8.84 8.05
CA ASP A 13 -9.45 -7.54 8.69
C ASP A 13 -10.30 -6.47 8.03
N GLY A 14 -11.21 -6.86 7.14
CA GLY A 14 -12.18 -5.93 6.57
C GLY A 14 -11.72 -5.12 5.39
N PHE A 15 -10.61 -5.51 4.77
CA PHE A 15 -10.14 -4.81 3.58
C PHE A 15 -10.92 -5.26 2.36
N GLU A 16 -11.12 -4.32 1.43
CA GLU A 16 -11.89 -4.55 0.20
C GLU A 16 -11.07 -4.15 -1.01
N GLU A 17 -11.62 -4.37 -2.18
CA GLU A 17 -10.96 -4.03 -3.45
C GLU A 17 -9.57 -4.63 -3.52
N ILE A 18 -9.47 -5.88 -3.12
CA ILE A 18 -8.20 -6.59 -3.09
C ILE A 18 -7.80 -6.95 -4.50
N ALA A 19 -6.62 -6.52 -4.91
CA ALA A 19 -6.13 -6.77 -6.26
C ALA A 19 -4.62 -6.67 -6.32
N ALA A 20 -4.02 -7.39 -7.27
CA ALA A 20 -2.60 -7.29 -7.54
C ALA A 20 -2.43 -6.41 -8.77
N ARG A 21 -1.51 -5.47 -8.70
CA ARG A 21 -1.23 -4.57 -9.82
C ARG A 21 0.26 -4.51 -10.06
N THR A 22 0.62 -4.41 -11.34
CA THR A 22 2.02 -4.30 -11.74
C THR A 22 2.28 -2.89 -12.24
N THR A 23 3.32 -2.26 -11.72
CA THR A 23 3.71 -0.92 -12.12
C THR A 23 5.12 -0.97 -12.71
N ALA A 24 5.33 -0.19 -13.75
CA ALA A 24 6.59 -0.21 -14.49
C ALA A 24 7.76 0.35 -13.69
N ALA A 25 8.96 0.00 -14.14
CA ALA A 25 10.19 0.47 -13.54
C ALA A 25 10.27 1.99 -13.55
N GLY A 26 10.78 2.55 -12.48
CA GLY A 26 11.08 3.97 -12.41
C GLY A 26 9.89 4.90 -12.28
N VAL A 27 8.67 4.36 -12.21
CA VAL A 27 7.50 5.22 -12.04
C VAL A 27 7.58 5.92 -10.68
N PHE A 28 7.26 7.20 -10.66
CA PHE A 28 7.23 7.97 -9.43
C PHE A 28 5.85 8.60 -9.27
N ASN A 29 5.25 8.40 -8.12
CA ASN A 29 3.98 9.02 -7.78
C ASN A 29 4.26 10.10 -6.75
N ALA A 30 3.92 11.34 -7.10
CA ALA A 30 4.16 12.49 -6.24
C ALA A 30 3.39 12.36 -4.92
N PRO A 31 3.77 13.12 -3.90
CA PRO A 31 3.10 13.02 -2.61
C PRO A 31 1.60 13.15 -2.71
N HIS A 32 0.90 12.22 -2.09
CA HIS A 32 -0.55 12.18 -2.09
C HIS A 32 -1.01 11.40 -0.86
N SER A 33 -2.31 11.43 -0.59
CA SER A 33 -2.88 10.65 0.50
C SER A 33 -4.19 10.06 0.03
N HIS A 34 -4.70 9.11 0.81
CA HIS A 34 -5.97 8.45 0.50
C HIS A 34 -6.90 8.57 1.70
N PRO A 35 -8.21 8.62 1.45
CA PRO A 35 -9.18 8.70 2.55
C PRO A 35 -9.50 7.31 3.15
N PHE A 36 -8.62 6.33 2.93
CA PHE A 36 -8.82 4.97 3.44
C PHE A 36 -7.47 4.38 3.84
N ASP A 37 -7.51 3.32 4.64
CA ASP A 37 -6.30 2.58 4.99
C ASP A 37 -5.93 1.68 3.82
N VAL A 38 -4.64 1.49 3.62
CA VAL A 38 -4.12 0.56 2.61
C VAL A 38 -3.20 -0.42 3.31
N ARG A 39 -3.33 -1.69 2.97
CA ARG A 39 -2.37 -2.71 3.41
C ARG A 39 -1.94 -3.47 2.16
N ALA A 40 -0.65 -3.65 2.01
CA ALA A 40 -0.09 -4.19 0.77
C ALA A 40 1.08 -5.12 1.02
N GLN A 41 1.28 -6.07 0.11
CA GLN A 41 2.45 -6.94 0.12
C GLN A 41 3.09 -6.87 -1.26
N VAL A 42 4.42 -6.74 -1.30
CA VAL A 42 5.16 -6.74 -2.55
C VAL A 42 5.32 -8.20 -2.98
N LEU A 43 4.83 -8.52 -4.16
CA LEU A 43 4.95 -9.88 -4.70
C LEU A 43 6.20 -10.01 -5.56
N ALA A 44 6.61 -8.93 -6.22
CA ALA A 44 7.80 -8.95 -7.07
C ALA A 44 8.31 -7.52 -7.18
N GLY A 45 9.61 -7.36 -7.41
CA GLY A 45 10.22 -6.06 -7.58
C GLY A 45 10.40 -5.32 -6.27
N ALA A 46 10.34 -4.00 -6.33
CA ALA A 46 10.55 -3.17 -5.14
C ALA A 46 9.87 -1.82 -5.27
N ILE A 47 9.49 -1.26 -4.14
CA ILE A 47 8.90 0.07 -4.08
C ILE A 47 9.52 0.80 -2.89
N THR A 48 9.77 2.10 -3.04
CA THR A 48 10.25 2.93 -1.95
C THR A 48 9.16 3.93 -1.61
N LEU A 49 8.78 3.96 -0.35
CA LEU A 49 7.81 4.92 0.14
C LEU A 49 8.52 6.01 0.92
N ALA A 50 8.07 7.24 0.74
CA ALA A 50 8.62 8.36 1.51
C ALA A 50 7.46 9.11 2.16
N TRP A 51 7.59 9.37 3.44
CA TRP A 51 6.57 10.08 4.20
C TRP A 51 7.22 10.74 5.41
N ASP A 52 6.72 11.95 5.73
CA ASP A 52 7.13 12.62 6.96
C ASP A 52 8.64 12.71 7.10
N GLY A 53 9.34 12.98 6.02
CA GLY A 53 10.79 13.08 6.04
C GLY A 53 11.51 11.76 6.15
N LYS A 54 10.80 10.65 6.09
CA LYS A 54 11.37 9.31 6.18
C LYS A 54 11.23 8.58 4.86
N GLU A 55 12.02 7.54 4.69
CA GLU A 55 12.00 6.78 3.46
C GLU A 55 12.26 5.33 3.78
N ARG A 56 11.54 4.43 3.13
CA ARG A 56 11.75 3.01 3.33
C ARG A 56 11.41 2.23 2.07
N SER A 57 12.28 1.25 1.73
CA SER A 57 12.09 0.40 0.57
C SER A 57 11.55 -0.96 0.99
N PHE A 58 10.66 -1.50 0.16
CA PHE A 58 10.05 -2.80 0.40
C PHE A 58 10.29 -3.68 -0.81
N ARG A 59 10.66 -4.93 -0.58
CA ARG A 59 10.97 -5.91 -1.61
C ARG A 59 10.00 -7.08 -1.54
N SER A 60 10.12 -7.97 -2.50
CA SER A 60 9.29 -9.16 -2.57
C SER A 60 9.19 -9.85 -1.21
N GLY A 61 7.98 -10.12 -0.79
CA GLY A 61 7.69 -10.78 0.48
C GLY A 61 7.42 -9.82 1.62
N GLU A 62 7.78 -8.55 1.46
CA GLU A 62 7.57 -7.57 2.53
C GLU A 62 6.22 -6.88 2.39
N ALA A 63 5.67 -6.44 3.50
CA ALA A 63 4.36 -5.81 3.52
C ALA A 63 4.43 -4.46 4.20
N PHE A 64 3.48 -3.58 3.86
CA PHE A 64 3.41 -2.28 4.51
C PHE A 64 1.96 -1.86 4.66
N THR A 65 1.75 -0.90 5.54
CA THR A 65 0.42 -0.35 5.82
C THR A 65 0.53 1.17 5.77
N MET A 66 -0.47 1.80 5.15
CA MET A 66 -0.57 3.25 5.16
C MET A 66 -1.92 3.62 5.71
N ALA A 67 -1.91 4.43 6.75
CA ALA A 67 -3.15 4.87 7.37
C ALA A 67 -3.82 5.93 6.50
N ALA A 68 -5.13 6.01 6.58
CA ALA A 68 -5.88 7.05 5.89
C ALA A 68 -5.31 8.42 6.25
N GLY A 69 -5.18 9.28 5.26
CA GLY A 69 -4.68 10.64 5.46
C GLY A 69 -3.17 10.77 5.51
N CYS A 70 -2.44 9.67 5.52
CA CYS A 70 -0.98 9.74 5.56
C CYS A 70 -0.45 10.15 4.19
N GLN A 71 0.21 11.30 4.12
CA GLN A 71 0.76 11.77 2.86
C GLN A 71 2.07 11.04 2.58
N HIS A 72 2.20 10.51 1.38
CA HIS A 72 3.38 9.74 1.00
C HIS A 72 3.63 9.83 -0.50
N SER A 73 4.87 9.57 -0.90
CA SER A 73 5.20 9.43 -2.31
C SER A 73 5.70 8.01 -2.52
N GLU A 74 5.71 7.57 -3.79
CA GLU A 74 6.09 6.21 -4.14
C GLU A 74 7.05 6.24 -5.32
N ARG A 75 8.14 5.49 -5.22
CA ARG A 75 9.06 5.33 -6.33
C ARG A 75 9.25 3.85 -6.58
N TYR A 76 8.97 3.41 -7.78
CA TYR A 76 9.14 2.00 -8.12
C TYR A 76 10.57 1.75 -8.56
N GLY A 77 11.09 0.58 -8.21
CA GLY A 77 12.48 0.25 -8.46
C GLY A 77 12.80 -0.04 -9.91
N SER A 78 14.03 -0.47 -10.15
CA SER A 78 14.53 -0.68 -11.51
C SER A 78 13.81 -1.78 -12.27
N GLU A 79 13.07 -2.62 -11.58
CA GLU A 79 12.28 -3.67 -12.22
C GLU A 79 10.79 -3.49 -12.00
N GLY A 80 10.40 -2.32 -11.53
CA GLY A 80 9.00 -2.08 -11.19
C GLY A 80 8.59 -2.88 -9.97
N ALA A 81 7.30 -3.14 -9.84
CA ALA A 81 6.80 -3.96 -8.74
C ALA A 81 5.41 -4.49 -9.05
N THR A 82 5.13 -5.67 -8.51
CA THR A 82 3.79 -6.21 -8.49
C THR A 82 3.37 -6.23 -7.04
N ILE A 83 2.25 -5.59 -6.73
CA ILE A 83 1.82 -5.39 -5.35
C ILE A 83 0.38 -5.84 -5.19
N LEU A 84 0.15 -6.65 -4.16
CA LEU A 84 -1.19 -7.09 -3.78
C LEU A 84 -1.64 -6.18 -2.65
N SER A 85 -2.76 -5.50 -2.83
CA SER A 85 -3.22 -4.56 -1.82
C SER A 85 -4.73 -4.59 -1.64
N GLY A 86 -5.17 -4.08 -0.52
CA GLY A 86 -6.57 -3.88 -0.23
C GLY A 86 -6.77 -2.54 0.45
N ARG A 87 -8.00 -2.07 0.48
CA ARG A 87 -8.39 -0.81 1.09
C ARG A 87 -9.42 -1.04 2.16
N ARG A 88 -9.39 -0.22 3.20
CA ARG A 88 -10.39 -0.31 4.24
C ARG A 88 -10.84 1.10 4.61
N LYS A 89 -12.13 1.35 4.49
CA LYS A 89 -12.68 2.65 4.86
C LYS A 89 -12.53 2.82 6.35
N VAL A 90 -12.21 4.04 6.75
CA VAL A 90 -12.07 4.28 8.17
C VAL A 90 -13.41 4.69 8.75
N ALA A 91 -13.71 4.11 9.87
CA ALA A 91 -14.93 4.42 10.55
C ALA A 91 -14.93 5.87 10.93
N ALA A 92 -13.81 6.42 10.91
CA ALA A 92 -13.70 7.77 11.34
C ALA A 92 -14.26 8.79 10.43
N GLU A 93 -14.83 8.35 9.42
CA GLU A 93 -15.44 9.32 8.65
C GLU A 93 -16.45 9.83 9.52
N VAL A 94 -16.69 9.07 10.44
CA VAL A 94 -17.50 9.46 11.47
C VAL A 94 -16.92 10.66 12.10
N ALA A 95 -15.69 10.62 12.34
CA ALA A 95 -15.04 11.68 13.03
C ALA A 95 -14.98 12.92 12.21
N GLN A 96 -14.99 12.75 10.94
CA GLN A 96 -14.82 13.92 10.21
C GLN A 96 -16.00 14.77 10.25
N LYS A 97 -17.07 14.29 10.71
CA LYS A 97 -18.13 15.17 10.82
C LYS A 97 -18.02 15.92 12.02
N ALA A 98 -17.10 15.68 12.75
CA ALA A 98 -16.97 16.49 13.94
C ALA A 98 -16.79 17.91 13.55
#